data_afff6bf0eecb53a584f6a5070c829a14
#
_entry.id   afff6bf0eecb53a584f6a5070c829a14
#
_cell.length_a   1.000
_cell.length_b   1.000
_cell.length_c   1.000
_cell.angle_alpha   90.00
_cell.angle_beta   90.00
_cell.angle_gamma   90.00
#
_symmetry.space_group_name_H-M   'P 1'
#
loop_
_entity.id
_entity.type
_entity.pdbx_description
1 polymer ?
#
loop_
_entity_poly.entity_id
_entity_poly.type
_entity_poly.pdbx_seq_one_letter_code
_entity_poly.pdbx_strand_id
1 'polypeptide(L)'
;MEQTGSCKAQIGTGEEARNKIVFTVCDTIAHDEAYRLDVSPRTITIASKGGAGAFYAVQTLRQLLPAECEKKICDENVILQVPCVNIYDEPRFKHRGFMLDVARHYFPLDFIKKNIDIMTLYKLNVLHLHLTDDQGWRIEIKSHPRLTSVGAWRKQSIAGHKNDVPRRYDGKPHGGYYTQDELREIVEYAHERFIEVIPEIEMPGHTQSILAAYPQLACFHKNYEVSCDWGVHKEVLCTKEGSFKLLEDVLSEVFEIFPSKYIHIGGDECPKDRWSECPVCQRNIKRLGLKDEHELQSYFIKRMEEFVNAHDRQIIGWDEILEGGIAPNAVVMSWRGEAGGIKAAKMNHSVIMTPRDFCYLDYYQSEDRDNEPLAIYGYLPLDSVYSYNPTEKLTSEQGRYILGIQGNLWTEYIATPEHAEYMAYPRAIALAEVGWSRQEQKDFTDFIYRLTIQSKRLDSLNVNYAKHFLFSVKNKNDKLMRLGKRHMQKDCICLYHYIFIYVYIKEVRT
;
A
#
# COMPACT_ATOMS: atom_id res chain seq x y z
N MET A 1 -2.85 23.70 -0.27
CA MET A 1 -3.11 25.03 0.33
C MET A 1 -4.33 25.72 -0.25
N GLU A 2 -4.57 25.67 -1.55
CA GLU A 2 -5.85 26.15 -2.11
C GLU A 2 -7.06 25.35 -1.65
N GLN A 3 -6.89 24.10 -1.25
CA GLN A 3 -7.95 23.23 -0.72
C GLN A 3 -8.46 23.66 0.68
N THR A 4 -7.71 24.46 1.41
CA THR A 4 -8.07 24.88 2.77
C THR A 4 -8.74 26.28 2.84
N GLY A 5 -9.03 26.93 1.72
CA GLY A 5 -9.94 28.08 1.61
C GLY A 5 -9.54 29.41 2.27
N SER A 6 -8.55 29.48 3.16
CA SER A 6 -8.22 30.70 3.92
C SER A 6 -6.92 31.41 3.50
N CYS A 7 -6.11 30.81 2.63
CA CYS A 7 -4.90 31.44 2.15
C CYS A 7 -4.89 31.52 0.64
N LYS A 8 -4.92 32.73 0.08
CA LYS A 8 -4.63 32.94 -1.34
C LYS A 8 -3.13 32.90 -1.53
N ALA A 9 -2.63 31.79 -2.12
CA ALA A 9 -1.25 31.70 -2.56
C ALA A 9 -1.12 32.33 -3.95
N GLN A 10 -0.14 33.23 -4.13
CA GLN A 10 0.22 33.77 -5.45
C GLN A 10 1.55 33.15 -5.90
N ILE A 11 1.58 32.59 -7.09
CA ILE A 11 2.80 32.11 -7.72
C ILE A 11 3.46 33.29 -8.42
N GLY A 12 4.73 33.58 -8.10
CA GLY A 12 5.46 34.69 -8.69
C GLY A 12 6.96 34.58 -8.51
N THR A 13 7.72 35.37 -9.22
CA THR A 13 9.18 35.42 -9.25
C THR A 13 9.78 36.57 -8.43
N GLY A 14 9.00 37.23 -7.56
CA GLY A 14 9.41 38.45 -6.87
C GLY A 14 10.39 38.22 -5.70
N GLU A 15 11.57 38.84 -5.75
CA GLU A 15 12.57 38.77 -4.67
C GLU A 15 12.14 39.56 -3.40
N GLU A 16 11.26 40.54 -3.51
CA GLU A 16 10.92 41.49 -2.44
C GLU A 16 9.76 41.04 -1.52
N ALA A 17 9.11 39.92 -1.80
CA ALA A 17 7.96 39.48 -1.00
C ALA A 17 8.37 39.03 0.41
N ARG A 18 7.64 39.54 1.40
CA ARG A 18 7.68 39.02 2.79
C ARG A 18 6.77 37.80 2.91
N ASN A 19 7.13 36.86 3.79
CA ASN A 19 6.36 35.64 4.07
C ASN A 19 6.18 34.76 2.81
N LYS A 20 7.28 34.32 2.23
CA LYS A 20 7.32 33.53 1.01
C LYS A 20 7.79 32.10 1.26
N ILE A 21 7.33 31.17 0.41
CA ILE A 21 7.89 29.83 0.27
C ILE A 21 8.74 29.81 -1.00
N VAL A 22 10.00 29.42 -0.88
CA VAL A 22 10.97 29.35 -1.98
C VAL A 22 11.32 27.91 -2.24
N PHE A 23 11.15 27.45 -3.47
CA PHE A 23 11.62 26.16 -3.93
C PHE A 23 12.94 26.33 -4.67
N THR A 24 13.93 25.49 -4.33
CA THR A 24 15.27 25.54 -4.91
C THR A 24 15.71 24.15 -5.33
N VAL A 25 16.18 24.00 -6.55
CA VAL A 25 16.85 22.78 -6.99
C VAL A 25 18.25 22.75 -6.37
N CYS A 26 18.63 21.60 -5.81
CA CYS A 26 19.88 21.40 -5.10
C CYS A 26 20.51 20.06 -5.47
N ASP A 27 21.49 20.08 -6.37
CA ASP A 27 22.13 18.87 -6.91
C ASP A 27 23.01 18.13 -5.87
N THR A 28 23.35 18.80 -4.75
CA THR A 28 24.12 18.18 -3.66
C THR A 28 23.26 17.26 -2.77
N ILE A 29 21.94 17.26 -2.95
CA ILE A 29 21.04 16.33 -2.28
C ILE A 29 21.11 14.98 -3.01
N ALA A 30 21.45 13.90 -2.26
CA ALA A 30 21.83 12.62 -2.84
C ALA A 30 20.65 11.87 -3.49
N HIS A 31 19.45 11.96 -2.92
CA HIS A 31 18.27 11.20 -3.32
C HIS A 31 17.15 12.10 -3.86
N ASP A 32 16.44 11.63 -4.88
CA ASP A 32 15.33 12.38 -5.49
C ASP A 32 14.17 12.64 -4.51
N GLU A 33 13.97 11.78 -3.51
CA GLU A 33 12.96 11.93 -2.46
C GLU A 33 13.46 12.72 -1.23
N ALA A 34 14.77 12.98 -1.12
CA ALA A 34 15.35 13.74 -0.02
C ALA A 34 15.11 15.24 -0.18
N TYR A 35 15.07 15.94 0.94
CA TYR A 35 14.86 17.38 0.96
C TYR A 35 15.52 18.06 2.16
N ARG A 36 15.66 19.38 2.04
CA ARG A 36 15.93 20.28 3.14
C ARG A 36 14.78 21.27 3.27
N LEU A 37 14.28 21.46 4.48
CA LEU A 37 13.22 22.40 4.82
C LEU A 37 13.75 23.37 5.89
N ASP A 38 13.93 24.62 5.51
CA ASP A 38 14.36 25.69 6.40
C ASP A 38 13.20 26.67 6.63
N VAL A 39 12.71 26.79 7.85
CA VAL A 39 11.67 27.72 8.24
C VAL A 39 12.29 28.82 9.10
N SER A 40 12.26 30.05 8.59
CA SER A 40 12.69 31.27 9.26
C SER A 40 11.52 32.23 9.44
N PRO A 41 11.65 33.33 10.21
CA PRO A 41 10.55 34.27 10.47
C PRO A 41 9.95 34.94 9.23
N ARG A 42 10.63 34.89 8.09
CA ARG A 42 10.17 35.59 6.86
C ARG A 42 10.13 34.71 5.63
N THR A 43 10.76 33.55 5.68
CA THR A 43 10.93 32.71 4.48
C THR A 43 10.93 31.24 4.88
N ILE A 44 10.20 30.44 4.13
CA ILE A 44 10.30 28.99 4.14
C ILE A 44 11.06 28.61 2.87
N THR A 45 12.20 27.94 3.02
CA THR A 45 12.99 27.44 1.90
C THR A 45 12.87 25.93 1.83
N ILE A 46 12.51 25.42 0.66
CA ILE A 46 12.45 23.99 0.34
C ILE A 46 13.51 23.75 -0.73
N ALA A 47 14.55 22.98 -0.39
CA ALA A 47 15.57 22.55 -1.33
C ALA A 47 15.48 21.05 -1.55
N SER A 48 15.48 20.61 -2.80
CA SER A 48 15.43 19.20 -3.20
C SER A 48 16.12 19.01 -4.54
N LYS A 49 16.50 17.77 -4.85
CA LYS A 49 17.04 17.43 -6.17
C LYS A 49 15.94 17.39 -7.24
N GLY A 50 14.75 16.89 -6.89
CA GLY A 50 13.63 16.72 -7.81
C GLY A 50 12.28 17.02 -7.17
N GLY A 51 11.21 16.80 -7.95
CA GLY A 51 9.82 17.07 -7.56
C GLY A 51 9.36 16.27 -6.34
N ALA A 52 9.78 15.00 -6.23
CA ALA A 52 9.39 14.13 -5.11
C ALA A 52 9.89 14.67 -3.76
N GLY A 53 11.15 15.07 -3.67
CA GLY A 53 11.70 15.66 -2.45
C GLY A 53 11.00 16.97 -2.07
N ALA A 54 10.73 17.84 -3.04
CA ALA A 54 9.97 19.06 -2.81
C ALA A 54 8.55 18.76 -2.30
N PHE A 55 7.90 17.76 -2.87
CA PHE A 55 6.57 17.32 -2.47
C PHE A 55 6.54 16.80 -1.03
N TYR A 56 7.52 15.96 -0.63
CA TYR A 56 7.62 15.45 0.74
C TYR A 56 7.98 16.54 1.75
N ALA A 57 8.77 17.53 1.35
CA ALA A 57 9.01 18.72 2.18
C ALA A 57 7.69 19.48 2.45
N VAL A 58 6.84 19.62 1.43
CA VAL A 58 5.49 20.20 1.60
C VAL A 58 4.63 19.38 2.54
N GLN A 59 4.68 18.04 2.47
CA GLN A 59 3.94 17.20 3.44
C GLN A 59 4.47 17.39 4.87
N THR A 60 5.77 17.53 5.06
CA THR A 60 6.34 17.86 6.36
C THR A 60 5.88 19.24 6.85
N LEU A 61 5.93 20.25 5.98
CA LEU A 61 5.41 21.59 6.30
C LEU A 61 3.92 21.53 6.68
N ARG A 62 3.12 20.75 5.93
CA ARG A 62 1.70 20.54 6.21
C ARG A 62 1.49 19.92 7.60
N GLN A 63 2.34 18.98 8.04
CA GLN A 63 2.29 18.40 9.37
C GLN A 63 2.75 19.37 10.48
N LEU A 64 3.54 20.38 10.18
CA LEU A 64 3.92 21.45 11.11
C LEU A 64 2.82 22.50 11.29
N LEU A 65 1.90 22.64 10.35
CA LEU A 65 0.74 23.51 10.46
C LEU A 65 -0.29 22.96 11.47
N PRO A 66 -1.17 23.82 12.03
CA PRO A 66 -2.29 23.36 12.86
C PRO A 66 -3.16 22.34 12.13
N ALA A 67 -3.65 21.33 12.85
CA ALA A 67 -4.49 20.26 12.27
C ALA A 67 -5.82 20.79 11.71
N GLU A 68 -6.29 21.90 12.22
CA GLU A 68 -7.49 22.60 11.78
C GLU A 68 -7.42 23.08 10.32
N CYS A 69 -6.19 23.20 9.78
CA CYS A 69 -5.96 23.53 8.36
C CYS A 69 -6.41 22.44 7.39
N GLU A 70 -6.67 21.22 7.87
CA GLU A 70 -7.19 20.13 7.03
C GLU A 70 -8.71 20.20 6.81
N LYS A 71 -9.42 21.02 7.55
CA LYS A 71 -10.88 21.17 7.37
C LYS A 71 -11.20 21.82 6.03
N LYS A 72 -12.21 21.29 5.33
CA LYS A 72 -12.71 21.86 4.06
C LYS A 72 -13.29 23.29 4.21
N ILE A 73 -13.79 23.60 5.40
CA ILE A 73 -14.32 24.94 5.74
C ILE A 73 -13.30 25.58 6.65
N CYS A 74 -12.66 26.65 6.18
CA CYS A 74 -11.72 27.41 6.98
C CYS A 74 -12.42 28.16 8.09
N ASP A 75 -11.90 27.96 9.28
CA ASP A 75 -12.15 28.86 10.40
C ASP A 75 -11.22 30.07 10.23
N GLU A 76 -11.79 31.26 9.99
CA GLU A 76 -11.03 32.51 9.80
C GLU A 76 -10.18 32.87 11.04
N ASN A 77 -10.44 32.23 12.17
CA ASN A 77 -9.70 32.43 13.41
C ASN A 77 -8.45 31.52 13.53
N VAL A 78 -8.22 30.59 12.59
CA VAL A 78 -7.01 29.74 12.61
C VAL A 78 -5.81 30.56 12.20
N ILE A 79 -4.91 30.80 13.15
CA ILE A 79 -3.64 31.43 12.91
C ILE A 79 -2.70 30.39 12.27
N LEU A 80 -2.29 30.63 11.03
CA LEU A 80 -1.30 29.81 10.35
C LEU A 80 0.08 30.10 10.93
N GLN A 81 0.53 29.18 11.78
CA GLN A 81 1.79 29.31 12.52
C GLN A 81 2.59 28.06 12.39
N VAL A 82 3.87 28.17 12.04
CA VAL A 82 4.82 27.08 11.98
C VAL A 82 6.07 27.43 12.81
N PRO A 83 6.67 26.45 13.51
CA PRO A 83 7.92 26.70 14.23
C PRO A 83 9.07 26.98 13.27
N CYS A 84 10.03 27.80 13.67
CA CYS A 84 11.30 27.91 12.97
C CYS A 84 12.08 26.60 13.15
N VAL A 85 12.42 25.96 12.04
CA VAL A 85 13.12 24.66 12.02
C VAL A 85 14.09 24.58 10.85
N ASN A 86 15.13 23.76 11.01
CA ASN A 86 15.99 23.29 9.93
C ASN A 86 15.92 21.77 9.91
N ILE A 87 15.40 21.21 8.81
CA ILE A 87 15.19 19.78 8.64
C ILE A 87 15.92 19.33 7.39
N TYR A 88 16.74 18.28 7.51
CA TYR A 88 17.17 17.43 6.40
C TYR A 88 16.54 16.07 6.60
N ASP A 89 15.88 15.55 5.58
CA ASP A 89 15.11 14.30 5.70
C ASP A 89 15.17 13.51 4.40
N GLU A 90 15.23 12.19 4.51
CA GLU A 90 15.32 11.24 3.40
C GLU A 90 14.72 9.89 3.79
N PRO A 91 14.12 9.14 2.86
CA PRO A 91 13.56 7.84 3.16
C PRO A 91 14.67 6.78 3.38
N ARG A 92 14.41 5.88 4.33
CA ARG A 92 15.22 4.68 4.55
C ARG A 92 15.08 3.68 3.42
N PHE A 93 13.85 3.47 2.92
CA PHE A 93 13.53 2.51 1.88
C PHE A 93 12.83 3.16 0.69
N LYS A 94 13.07 2.60 -0.50
CA LYS A 94 12.46 3.03 -1.76
C LYS A 94 10.98 2.65 -1.85
N HIS A 95 10.60 1.46 -1.31
CA HIS A 95 9.23 0.97 -1.31
C HIS A 95 8.62 1.15 0.07
N ARG A 96 7.58 1.95 0.16
CA ARG A 96 6.80 2.22 1.37
C ARG A 96 5.33 2.04 1.00
N GLY A 97 4.90 0.78 1.05
CA GLY A 97 3.65 0.35 0.43
C GLY A 97 2.46 0.27 1.39
N PHE A 98 1.29 0.40 0.80
CA PHE A 98 0.01 0.03 1.38
C PHE A 98 -0.78 -0.79 0.35
N MET A 99 -1.19 -2.00 0.71
CA MET A 99 -2.05 -2.83 -0.12
C MET A 99 -3.49 -2.71 0.35
N LEU A 100 -4.39 -2.54 -0.61
CA LEU A 100 -5.84 -2.60 -0.41
C LEU A 100 -6.42 -3.75 -1.23
N ASP A 101 -7.01 -4.73 -0.54
CA ASP A 101 -7.80 -5.77 -1.16
C ASP A 101 -9.17 -5.19 -1.57
N VAL A 102 -9.40 -5.05 -2.85
CA VAL A 102 -10.68 -4.65 -3.43
C VAL A 102 -11.45 -5.83 -4.03
N ALA A 103 -10.85 -7.02 -4.01
CA ALA A 103 -11.43 -8.24 -4.56
C ALA A 103 -12.45 -8.88 -3.60
N ARG A 104 -12.11 -9.06 -2.31
CA ARG A 104 -13.03 -9.63 -1.33
C ARG A 104 -14.19 -8.69 -1.05
N HIS A 105 -13.92 -7.40 -0.88
CA HIS A 105 -14.96 -6.37 -0.88
C HIS A 105 -14.59 -5.23 -1.84
N TYR A 106 -15.56 -4.82 -2.67
CA TYR A 106 -15.41 -3.70 -3.59
C TYR A 106 -15.54 -2.37 -2.84
N PHE A 107 -14.62 -1.44 -3.11
CA PHE A 107 -14.64 -0.09 -2.56
C PHE A 107 -14.83 0.96 -3.65
N PRO A 108 -15.59 2.05 -3.37
CA PRO A 108 -15.80 3.12 -4.33
C PRO A 108 -14.51 3.91 -4.59
N LEU A 109 -14.44 4.50 -5.77
CA LEU A 109 -13.30 5.29 -6.26
C LEU A 109 -12.87 6.39 -5.27
N ASP A 110 -13.85 7.11 -4.69
CA ASP A 110 -13.59 8.19 -3.74
C ASP A 110 -12.89 7.71 -2.48
N PHE A 111 -13.16 6.48 -2.03
CA PHE A 111 -12.46 5.89 -0.91
C PHE A 111 -11.00 5.59 -1.24
N ILE A 112 -10.71 5.06 -2.43
CA ILE A 112 -9.33 4.82 -2.87
C ILE A 112 -8.57 6.14 -2.93
N LYS A 113 -9.16 7.20 -3.50
CA LYS A 113 -8.56 8.55 -3.53
C LYS A 113 -8.33 9.13 -2.15
N LYS A 114 -9.27 8.94 -1.22
CA LYS A 114 -9.08 9.33 0.19
C LYS A 114 -7.89 8.63 0.83
N ASN A 115 -7.71 7.32 0.58
CA ASN A 115 -6.54 6.59 1.06
C ASN A 115 -5.24 7.13 0.43
N ILE A 116 -5.22 7.42 -0.86
CA ILE A 116 -4.08 8.06 -1.54
C ILE A 116 -3.73 9.39 -0.85
N ASP A 117 -4.70 10.22 -0.50
CA ASP A 117 -4.46 11.49 0.20
C ASP A 117 -3.85 11.27 1.60
N ILE A 118 -4.29 10.25 2.33
CA ILE A 118 -3.73 9.90 3.65
C ILE A 118 -2.32 9.32 3.49
N MET A 119 -2.11 8.41 2.53
CA MET A 119 -0.79 7.87 2.19
C MET A 119 0.21 8.99 1.88
N THR A 120 -0.22 9.97 1.10
CA THR A 120 0.55 11.17 0.75
C THR A 120 1.03 11.93 1.99
N LEU A 121 0.13 12.16 2.93
CA LEU A 121 0.43 12.91 4.17
C LEU A 121 1.54 12.22 4.98
N TYR A 122 1.59 10.90 4.98
CA TYR A 122 2.57 10.10 5.72
C TYR A 122 3.70 9.54 4.85
N LYS A 123 3.84 10.03 3.61
CA LYS A 123 4.96 9.71 2.69
C LYS A 123 5.05 8.22 2.30
N LEU A 124 3.93 7.51 2.31
CA LEU A 124 3.81 6.24 1.60
C LEU A 124 3.80 6.52 0.11
N ASN A 125 4.50 5.69 -0.68
CA ASN A 125 4.71 5.97 -2.11
C ASN A 125 4.28 4.82 -3.05
N VAL A 126 3.72 3.76 -2.51
CA VAL A 126 3.19 2.64 -3.32
C VAL A 126 1.80 2.26 -2.84
N LEU A 127 0.83 2.31 -3.73
CA LEU A 127 -0.49 1.70 -3.57
C LEU A 127 -0.52 0.38 -4.33
N HIS A 128 -0.60 -0.73 -3.63
CA HIS A 128 -0.79 -2.04 -4.21
C HIS A 128 -2.29 -2.35 -4.23
N LEU A 129 -2.88 -2.53 -5.40
CA LEU A 129 -4.29 -2.88 -5.57
C LEU A 129 -4.42 -4.38 -5.85
N HIS A 130 -4.98 -5.11 -4.89
CA HIS A 130 -5.33 -6.52 -5.06
C HIS A 130 -6.67 -6.62 -5.78
N LEU A 131 -6.60 -6.72 -7.13
CA LEU A 131 -7.75 -6.51 -8.03
C LEU A 131 -8.55 -7.78 -8.30
N THR A 132 -8.00 -8.97 -8.04
CA THR A 132 -8.64 -10.24 -8.42
C THR A 132 -8.39 -11.32 -7.38
N ASP A 133 -9.45 -12.09 -7.08
CA ASP A 133 -9.39 -13.23 -6.17
C ASP A 133 -10.59 -14.18 -6.43
N ASP A 134 -10.71 -15.24 -5.67
CA ASP A 134 -11.80 -16.23 -5.75
C ASP A 134 -13.21 -15.61 -5.62
N GLN A 135 -13.31 -14.51 -4.87
CA GLN A 135 -14.58 -13.86 -4.51
C GLN A 135 -14.94 -12.67 -5.38
N GLY A 136 -14.05 -12.29 -6.32
CA GLY A 136 -14.36 -11.21 -7.25
C GLY A 136 -13.21 -10.79 -8.16
N TRP A 137 -13.58 -10.39 -9.35
CA TRP A 137 -12.74 -9.80 -10.39
C TRP A 137 -13.06 -8.30 -10.50
N ARG A 138 -12.10 -7.39 -10.32
CA ARG A 138 -12.39 -5.95 -10.15
C ARG A 138 -11.87 -5.05 -11.26
N ILE A 139 -11.26 -5.58 -12.30
CA ILE A 139 -10.74 -4.80 -13.42
C ILE A 139 -11.47 -5.11 -14.72
N GLU A 140 -11.90 -4.08 -15.46
CA GLU A 140 -12.46 -4.26 -16.79
C GLU A 140 -11.37 -4.72 -17.78
N ILE A 141 -11.63 -5.85 -18.44
CA ILE A 141 -10.84 -6.38 -19.56
C ILE A 141 -11.73 -6.46 -20.79
N LYS A 142 -11.52 -5.57 -21.74
CA LYS A 142 -12.39 -5.42 -22.92
C LYS A 142 -12.39 -6.64 -23.83
N SER A 143 -11.22 -7.29 -23.97
CA SER A 143 -11.10 -8.56 -24.71
C SER A 143 -11.81 -9.73 -24.05
N HIS A 144 -12.04 -9.66 -22.73
CA HIS A 144 -12.63 -10.73 -21.93
C HIS A 144 -13.80 -10.23 -21.04
N PRO A 145 -14.92 -9.75 -21.61
CA PRO A 145 -15.99 -9.06 -20.85
C PRO A 145 -16.70 -9.96 -19.83
N ARG A 146 -16.58 -11.28 -19.93
CA ARG A 146 -17.14 -12.19 -18.93
C ARG A 146 -16.43 -12.12 -17.57
N LEU A 147 -15.20 -11.64 -17.52
CA LEU A 147 -14.48 -11.42 -16.26
C LEU A 147 -15.24 -10.43 -15.36
N THR A 148 -15.83 -9.38 -15.93
CA THR A 148 -16.63 -8.41 -15.18
C THR A 148 -18.11 -8.76 -15.14
N SER A 149 -18.69 -9.28 -16.23
CA SER A 149 -20.13 -9.59 -16.25
C SER A 149 -20.50 -10.81 -15.39
N VAL A 150 -19.56 -11.71 -15.14
CA VAL A 150 -19.73 -12.92 -14.30
C VAL A 150 -18.79 -12.87 -13.10
N GLY A 151 -17.47 -12.74 -13.34
CA GLY A 151 -16.43 -12.88 -12.32
C GLY A 151 -16.47 -11.79 -11.23
N ALA A 152 -17.07 -10.62 -11.52
CA ALA A 152 -17.18 -9.53 -10.56
C ALA A 152 -18.31 -9.69 -9.52
N TRP A 153 -19.17 -10.73 -9.64
CA TRP A 153 -20.42 -10.81 -8.87
C TRP A 153 -20.56 -12.15 -8.16
N ARG A 154 -20.69 -12.11 -6.83
CA ARG A 154 -21.06 -13.27 -6.01
C ARG A 154 -22.47 -13.12 -5.44
N LYS A 155 -23.14 -14.22 -5.19
CA LYS A 155 -24.56 -14.23 -4.75
C LYS A 155 -24.78 -13.79 -3.31
N GLN A 156 -23.79 -13.94 -2.47
CA GLN A 156 -23.84 -13.62 -1.03
C GLN A 156 -22.42 -13.61 -0.44
N SER A 157 -22.27 -13.16 0.81
CA SER A 157 -21.03 -13.23 1.57
C SER A 157 -21.25 -13.92 2.92
N ILE A 158 -20.17 -14.48 3.51
CA ILE A 158 -20.24 -15.01 4.87
C ILE A 158 -20.64 -13.87 5.84
N ALA A 159 -21.61 -14.15 6.70
CA ALA A 159 -22.03 -13.30 7.81
C ALA A 159 -21.48 -13.86 9.12
N GLY A 160 -20.56 -13.13 9.76
CA GLY A 160 -19.78 -13.60 10.89
C GLY A 160 -18.46 -14.24 10.47
N HIS A 161 -17.86 -15.05 11.32
CA HIS A 161 -16.56 -15.66 11.05
C HIS A 161 -16.70 -16.97 10.23
N LYS A 162 -15.76 -17.23 9.31
CA LYS A 162 -15.78 -18.45 8.46
C LYS A 162 -15.81 -19.75 9.24
N ASN A 163 -15.38 -19.74 10.50
CA ASN A 163 -15.36 -20.92 11.39
C ASN A 163 -16.64 -21.03 12.25
N ASP A 164 -17.61 -20.13 12.11
CA ASP A 164 -18.87 -20.22 12.84
C ASP A 164 -19.65 -21.47 12.43
N VAL A 165 -20.28 -22.12 13.41
CA VAL A 165 -21.09 -23.33 13.18
C VAL A 165 -22.47 -23.10 13.81
N PRO A 166 -23.54 -23.13 13.00
CA PRO A 166 -23.56 -23.25 11.54
C PRO A 166 -23.02 -21.99 10.83
N ARG A 167 -22.39 -22.20 9.67
CA ARG A 167 -21.97 -21.09 8.82
C ARG A 167 -23.22 -20.33 8.33
N ARG A 168 -23.16 -19.00 8.36
CA ARG A 168 -24.25 -18.13 7.93
C ARG A 168 -23.79 -17.25 6.76
N TYR A 169 -24.75 -16.83 5.95
CA TYR A 169 -24.56 -15.90 4.84
C TYR A 169 -25.53 -14.75 4.95
N ASP A 170 -25.17 -13.62 4.38
CA ASP A 170 -25.98 -12.40 4.41
C ASP A 170 -27.12 -12.42 3.40
N GLY A 171 -27.11 -13.36 2.43
CA GLY A 171 -28.11 -13.49 1.37
C GLY A 171 -28.17 -12.30 0.40
N LYS A 172 -27.14 -11.45 0.37
CA LYS A 172 -27.08 -10.24 -0.46
C LYS A 172 -26.03 -10.40 -1.55
N PRO A 173 -26.38 -10.18 -2.83
CA PRO A 173 -25.38 -10.10 -3.88
C PRO A 173 -24.33 -9.02 -3.58
N HIS A 174 -23.07 -9.36 -3.82
CA HIS A 174 -21.96 -8.42 -3.71
C HIS A 174 -21.16 -8.43 -5.00
N GLY A 175 -20.75 -7.23 -5.45
CA GLY A 175 -19.93 -7.10 -6.63
C GLY A 175 -19.67 -5.65 -7.01
N GLY A 176 -18.99 -5.49 -8.11
CA GLY A 176 -18.52 -4.24 -8.66
C GLY A 176 -17.17 -4.45 -9.35
N TYR A 177 -16.82 -3.53 -10.20
CA TYR A 177 -15.52 -3.49 -10.86
C TYR A 177 -15.20 -2.04 -11.24
N TYR A 178 -13.95 -1.79 -11.51
CA TYR A 178 -13.48 -0.52 -12.05
C TYR A 178 -13.36 -0.63 -13.57
N THR A 179 -13.88 0.37 -14.26
CA THR A 179 -13.61 0.55 -15.69
C THR A 179 -12.14 0.90 -15.90
N GLN A 180 -11.63 0.69 -17.10
CA GLN A 180 -10.27 1.09 -17.41
C GLN A 180 -10.04 2.59 -17.22
N ASP A 181 -11.05 3.41 -17.49
CA ASP A 181 -10.95 4.87 -17.31
C ASP A 181 -10.91 5.27 -15.85
N GLU A 182 -11.70 4.62 -14.97
CA GLU A 182 -11.61 4.81 -13.51
C GLU A 182 -10.25 4.40 -12.94
N LEU A 183 -9.65 3.31 -13.47
CA LEU A 183 -8.30 2.91 -13.04
C LEU A 183 -7.24 3.88 -13.53
N ARG A 184 -7.33 4.41 -14.75
CA ARG A 184 -6.44 5.48 -15.22
C ARG A 184 -6.57 6.73 -14.37
N GLU A 185 -7.80 7.09 -13.95
CA GLU A 185 -8.04 8.21 -13.03
C GLU A 185 -7.37 7.99 -11.66
N ILE A 186 -7.42 6.75 -11.10
CA ILE A 186 -6.69 6.40 -9.86
C ILE A 186 -5.18 6.55 -10.07
N VAL A 187 -4.67 6.02 -11.18
CA VAL A 187 -3.23 6.04 -11.49
C VAL A 187 -2.73 7.48 -11.63
N GLU A 188 -3.44 8.33 -12.37
CA GLU A 188 -3.09 9.74 -12.53
C GLU A 188 -3.16 10.49 -11.20
N TYR A 189 -4.24 10.29 -10.44
CA TYR A 189 -4.42 10.89 -9.12
C TYR A 189 -3.30 10.53 -8.13
N ALA A 190 -2.85 9.28 -8.16
CA ALA A 190 -1.73 8.79 -7.36
C ALA A 190 -0.39 9.35 -7.88
N HIS A 191 -0.19 9.38 -9.19
CA HIS A 191 1.03 9.87 -9.83
C HIS A 191 1.30 11.35 -9.50
N GLU A 192 0.28 12.21 -9.53
CA GLU A 192 0.36 13.61 -9.10
C GLU A 192 0.84 13.76 -7.64
N ARG A 193 0.77 12.69 -6.85
CA ARG A 193 1.16 12.62 -5.44
C ARG A 193 2.42 11.80 -5.19
N PHE A 194 3.15 11.46 -6.26
CA PHE A 194 4.34 10.61 -6.20
C PHE A 194 4.06 9.23 -5.58
N ILE A 195 2.88 8.69 -5.85
CA ILE A 195 2.49 7.34 -5.47
C ILE A 195 2.40 6.48 -6.73
N GLU A 196 3.17 5.40 -6.77
CA GLU A 196 3.08 4.37 -7.79
C GLU A 196 1.91 3.42 -7.47
N VAL A 197 1.10 3.07 -8.48
CA VAL A 197 0.02 2.08 -8.32
C VAL A 197 0.48 0.76 -8.94
N ILE A 198 0.62 -0.28 -8.12
CA ILE A 198 0.98 -1.64 -8.55
C ILE A 198 -0.30 -2.49 -8.58
N PRO A 199 -0.72 -2.99 -9.76
CA PRO A 199 -1.84 -3.90 -9.86
C PRO A 199 -1.43 -5.32 -9.51
N GLU A 200 -2.34 -6.08 -8.87
CA GLU A 200 -2.20 -7.52 -8.67
C GLU A 200 -3.29 -8.27 -9.43
N ILE A 201 -2.84 -9.25 -10.22
CA ILE A 201 -3.67 -10.22 -10.93
C ILE A 201 -3.26 -11.61 -10.47
N GLU A 202 -4.11 -12.25 -9.73
CA GLU A 202 -3.86 -13.57 -9.15
C GLU A 202 -3.71 -14.68 -10.18
N MET A 203 -2.67 -15.50 -10.00
CA MET A 203 -2.41 -16.70 -10.78
C MET A 203 -1.34 -17.59 -10.10
N PRO A 204 -1.43 -18.92 -10.19
CA PRO A 204 -2.54 -19.74 -10.73
C PRO A 204 -3.61 -20.10 -9.70
N GLY A 205 -3.37 -19.82 -8.40
CA GLY A 205 -4.33 -19.89 -7.30
C GLY A 205 -5.26 -18.67 -7.29
N HIS A 206 -6.21 -18.62 -6.36
CA HIS A 206 -7.13 -17.51 -6.15
C HIS A 206 -7.87 -17.04 -7.43
N THR A 207 -8.24 -17.99 -8.28
CA THR A 207 -8.74 -17.73 -9.65
C THR A 207 -10.18 -18.22 -9.88
N GLN A 208 -10.94 -18.49 -8.83
CA GLN A 208 -12.30 -19.03 -9.00
C GLN A 208 -13.24 -18.03 -9.69
N SER A 209 -13.01 -16.74 -9.58
CA SER A 209 -13.73 -15.72 -10.36
C SER A 209 -13.46 -15.85 -11.87
N ILE A 210 -12.21 -16.18 -12.27
CA ILE A 210 -11.87 -16.51 -13.66
C ILE A 210 -12.59 -17.79 -14.09
N LEU A 211 -12.56 -18.84 -13.25
CA LEU A 211 -13.16 -20.13 -13.58
C LEU A 211 -14.69 -20.04 -13.65
N ALA A 212 -15.34 -19.15 -12.91
CA ALA A 212 -16.76 -18.86 -13.06
C ALA A 212 -17.06 -18.21 -14.42
N ALA A 213 -16.22 -17.32 -14.89
CA ALA A 213 -16.35 -16.68 -16.19
C ALA A 213 -15.97 -17.62 -17.35
N TYR A 214 -14.91 -18.43 -17.18
CA TYR A 214 -14.31 -19.29 -18.21
C TYR A 214 -14.04 -20.70 -17.66
N PRO A 215 -15.07 -21.53 -17.43
CA PRO A 215 -14.93 -22.84 -16.78
C PRO A 215 -14.05 -23.84 -17.58
N GLN A 216 -13.85 -23.63 -18.86
CA GLN A 216 -12.93 -24.43 -19.71
C GLN A 216 -11.45 -24.27 -19.32
N LEU A 217 -11.09 -23.26 -18.51
CA LEU A 217 -9.71 -23.04 -18.04
C LEU A 217 -9.37 -23.84 -16.79
N ALA A 218 -10.37 -24.41 -16.13
CA ALA A 218 -10.18 -25.31 -14.99
C ALA A 218 -9.58 -26.67 -15.40
N CYS A 219 -9.02 -27.36 -14.42
CA CYS A 219 -8.55 -28.74 -14.60
C CYS A 219 -9.69 -29.70 -14.95
N PHE A 220 -10.85 -29.51 -14.34
CA PHE A 220 -12.04 -30.32 -14.56
C PHE A 220 -13.21 -29.44 -15.00
N HIS A 221 -13.93 -29.92 -16.00
CA HIS A 221 -15.07 -29.16 -16.53
C HIS A 221 -16.30 -29.37 -15.64
N LYS A 222 -16.73 -28.28 -14.97
CA LYS A 222 -17.98 -28.19 -14.23
C LYS A 222 -18.46 -26.73 -14.23
N ASN A 223 -19.66 -26.48 -13.75
CA ASN A 223 -20.12 -25.13 -13.52
C ASN A 223 -19.43 -24.58 -12.25
N TYR A 224 -18.71 -23.49 -12.41
CA TYR A 224 -18.10 -22.75 -11.31
C TYR A 224 -18.92 -21.51 -11.01
N GLU A 225 -19.01 -21.15 -9.75
CA GLU A 225 -19.57 -19.89 -9.28
C GLU A 225 -18.45 -19.08 -8.63
N VAL A 226 -18.58 -17.76 -8.65
CA VAL A 226 -17.70 -16.87 -7.85
C VAL A 226 -17.87 -17.23 -6.39
N SER A 227 -16.77 -17.40 -5.66
CA SER A 227 -16.81 -17.89 -4.29
C SER A 227 -17.57 -16.93 -3.37
N CYS A 228 -18.37 -17.52 -2.47
CA CYS A 228 -19.00 -16.82 -1.35
C CYS A 228 -18.24 -17.06 -0.02
N ASP A 229 -17.25 -17.95 -0.04
CA ASP A 229 -16.49 -18.39 1.11
C ASP A 229 -15.11 -17.77 1.14
N TRP A 230 -14.58 -17.56 2.35
CA TRP A 230 -13.22 -17.11 2.58
C TRP A 230 -12.25 -18.28 2.75
N GLY A 231 -11.04 -18.14 2.22
CA GLY A 231 -9.96 -19.10 2.37
C GLY A 231 -9.43 -19.64 1.06
N VAL A 232 -8.60 -20.67 1.15
CA VAL A 232 -7.92 -21.30 0.01
C VAL A 232 -8.85 -22.31 -0.67
N HIS A 233 -9.05 -22.13 -1.96
CA HIS A 233 -9.86 -23.04 -2.78
C HIS A 233 -8.99 -23.98 -3.61
N LYS A 234 -9.44 -25.24 -3.77
CA LYS A 234 -8.70 -26.25 -4.55
C LYS A 234 -8.77 -26.01 -6.06
N GLU A 235 -9.71 -25.22 -6.50
CA GLU A 235 -9.92 -24.90 -7.91
C GLU A 235 -8.95 -23.83 -8.36
N VAL A 236 -8.01 -24.19 -9.23
CA VAL A 236 -6.95 -23.33 -9.74
C VAL A 236 -6.91 -23.40 -11.26
N LEU A 237 -6.25 -22.45 -11.92
CA LEU A 237 -6.05 -22.48 -13.36
C LEU A 237 -5.28 -23.74 -13.77
N CYS A 238 -5.77 -24.41 -14.83
CA CYS A 238 -5.06 -25.51 -15.45
C CYS A 238 -3.89 -25.00 -16.29
N THR A 239 -2.81 -25.77 -16.38
CA THR A 239 -1.62 -25.43 -17.17
C THR A 239 -1.80 -25.68 -18.68
N LYS A 240 -3.00 -25.50 -19.22
CA LYS A 240 -3.29 -25.54 -20.65
C LYS A 240 -3.04 -24.20 -21.32
N GLU A 241 -2.75 -24.20 -22.63
CA GLU A 241 -2.42 -22.97 -23.39
C GLU A 241 -3.50 -21.88 -23.27
N GLY A 242 -4.79 -22.26 -23.21
CA GLY A 242 -5.87 -21.29 -23.03
C GLY A 242 -5.79 -20.47 -21.75
N SER A 243 -5.22 -21.03 -20.66
CA SER A 243 -5.03 -20.27 -19.41
C SER A 243 -3.95 -19.21 -19.58
N PHE A 244 -2.82 -19.57 -20.20
CA PHE A 244 -1.74 -18.60 -20.48
C PHE A 244 -2.21 -17.51 -21.44
N LYS A 245 -2.93 -17.90 -22.52
CA LYS A 245 -3.44 -16.93 -23.49
C LYS A 245 -4.40 -15.92 -22.86
N LEU A 246 -5.32 -16.36 -21.98
CA LEU A 246 -6.20 -15.44 -21.27
C LEU A 246 -5.39 -14.48 -20.39
N LEU A 247 -4.41 -14.99 -19.64
CA LEU A 247 -3.58 -14.15 -18.77
C LEU A 247 -2.71 -13.17 -19.55
N GLU A 248 -2.16 -13.58 -20.69
CA GLU A 248 -1.40 -12.72 -21.60
C GLU A 248 -2.28 -11.59 -22.16
N ASP A 249 -3.54 -11.89 -22.55
CA ASP A 249 -4.50 -10.88 -23.00
C ASP A 249 -4.87 -9.92 -21.87
N VAL A 250 -5.12 -10.43 -20.65
CA VAL A 250 -5.39 -9.63 -19.46
C VAL A 250 -4.23 -8.70 -19.14
N LEU A 251 -3.02 -9.24 -19.05
CA LEU A 251 -1.83 -8.45 -18.73
C LEU A 251 -1.52 -7.39 -19.77
N SER A 252 -1.78 -7.68 -21.07
CA SER A 252 -1.63 -6.69 -22.14
C SER A 252 -2.50 -5.45 -21.90
N GLU A 253 -3.76 -5.61 -21.49
CA GLU A 253 -4.63 -4.48 -21.14
C GLU A 253 -4.23 -3.82 -19.81
N VAL A 254 -3.74 -4.59 -18.83
CA VAL A 254 -3.21 -4.07 -17.57
C VAL A 254 -2.01 -3.16 -17.82
N PHE A 255 -1.12 -3.51 -18.74
CA PHE A 255 0.06 -2.69 -19.10
C PHE A 255 -0.31 -1.34 -19.71
N GLU A 256 -1.45 -1.24 -20.40
CA GLU A 256 -1.96 0.02 -20.97
C GLU A 256 -2.57 0.95 -19.91
N ILE A 257 -2.99 0.40 -18.79
CA ILE A 257 -3.63 1.14 -17.70
C ILE A 257 -2.59 1.60 -16.66
N PHE A 258 -1.68 0.68 -16.27
CA PHE A 258 -0.73 0.89 -15.19
C PHE A 258 0.69 1.10 -15.75
N PRO A 259 1.27 2.30 -15.60
CA PRO A 259 2.64 2.58 -16.06
C PRO A 259 3.72 1.98 -15.16
N SER A 260 3.36 1.41 -14.02
CA SER A 260 4.30 0.79 -13.08
C SER A 260 5.21 -0.21 -13.77
N LYS A 261 6.49 -0.17 -13.42
CA LYS A 261 7.44 -1.20 -13.82
C LYS A 261 7.07 -2.56 -13.24
N TYR A 262 6.38 -2.59 -12.12
CA TYR A 262 6.04 -3.80 -11.38
C TYR A 262 4.60 -4.22 -11.63
N ILE A 263 4.42 -5.53 -11.82
CA ILE A 263 3.12 -6.19 -11.87
C ILE A 263 3.14 -7.31 -10.84
N HIS A 264 2.22 -7.28 -9.89
CA HIS A 264 2.08 -8.36 -8.93
C HIS A 264 1.21 -9.47 -9.53
N ILE A 265 1.69 -10.71 -9.49
CA ILE A 265 1.02 -11.86 -10.11
C ILE A 265 0.51 -12.88 -9.08
N GLY A 266 0.48 -12.50 -7.80
CA GLY A 266 0.09 -13.40 -6.73
C GLY A 266 1.08 -14.54 -6.53
N GLY A 267 0.63 -15.76 -6.83
CA GLY A 267 1.45 -16.97 -6.79
C GLY A 267 1.37 -17.72 -5.45
N ASP A 268 0.61 -17.21 -4.50
CA ASP A 268 0.38 -17.77 -3.19
C ASP A 268 -0.68 -18.86 -3.17
N GLU A 269 -0.67 -19.62 -2.10
CA GLU A 269 -1.71 -20.57 -1.68
C GLU A 269 -2.32 -21.42 -2.81
N CYS A 270 -1.54 -21.76 -3.84
CA CYS A 270 -1.99 -22.61 -4.95
C CYS A 270 -1.99 -24.08 -4.56
N PRO A 271 -3.15 -24.71 -4.25
CA PRO A 271 -3.22 -26.14 -3.95
C PRO A 271 -2.86 -26.99 -5.15
N LYS A 272 -2.18 -28.11 -4.90
CA LYS A 272 -1.73 -29.03 -5.96
C LYS A 272 -2.72 -30.14 -6.26
N ASP A 273 -3.80 -30.25 -5.48
CA ASP A 273 -4.80 -31.31 -5.59
C ASP A 273 -5.32 -31.47 -7.01
N ARG A 274 -5.75 -30.37 -7.65
CA ARG A 274 -6.29 -30.45 -9.00
C ARG A 274 -5.26 -30.77 -10.08
N TRP A 275 -4.04 -30.29 -9.89
CA TRP A 275 -2.97 -30.59 -10.84
C TRP A 275 -2.51 -32.04 -10.76
N SER A 276 -2.47 -32.64 -9.57
CA SER A 276 -2.09 -34.04 -9.38
C SER A 276 -3.08 -35.01 -10.05
N GLU A 277 -4.35 -34.63 -10.09
CA GLU A 277 -5.43 -35.42 -10.71
C GLU A 277 -5.64 -35.10 -12.21
N CYS A 278 -5.16 -33.95 -12.70
CA CYS A 278 -5.45 -33.42 -14.03
C CYS A 278 -4.56 -34.09 -15.10
N PRO A 279 -5.15 -34.79 -16.09
CA PRO A 279 -4.37 -35.42 -17.15
C PRO A 279 -3.53 -34.43 -18.01
N VAL A 280 -3.98 -33.16 -18.12
CA VAL A 280 -3.24 -32.12 -18.86
C VAL A 280 -2.01 -31.71 -18.05
N CYS A 281 -2.17 -31.41 -16.77
CA CYS A 281 -1.08 -31.00 -15.89
C CYS A 281 -0.02 -32.11 -15.77
N GLN A 282 -0.47 -33.36 -15.60
CA GLN A 282 0.42 -34.52 -15.51
C GLN A 282 1.19 -34.77 -16.81
N ARG A 283 0.55 -34.60 -17.98
CA ARG A 283 1.26 -34.63 -19.27
C ARG A 283 2.29 -33.52 -19.39
N ASN A 284 1.99 -32.30 -18.88
CA ASN A 284 2.93 -31.20 -18.91
C ASN A 284 4.14 -31.45 -17.99
N ILE A 285 3.94 -31.95 -16.79
CA ILE A 285 5.03 -32.38 -15.88
C ILE A 285 5.96 -33.34 -16.63
N LYS A 286 5.39 -34.40 -17.22
CA LYS A 286 6.17 -35.41 -17.95
C LYS A 286 6.86 -34.83 -19.19
N ARG A 287 6.15 -34.05 -19.99
CA ARG A 287 6.69 -33.45 -21.24
C ARG A 287 7.83 -32.48 -20.98
N LEU A 288 7.74 -31.71 -19.88
CA LEU A 288 8.73 -30.70 -19.50
C LEU A 288 9.85 -31.26 -18.63
N GLY A 289 9.78 -32.56 -18.25
CA GLY A 289 10.77 -33.18 -17.38
C GLY A 289 10.77 -32.62 -15.95
N LEU A 290 9.61 -32.12 -15.48
CA LEU A 290 9.46 -31.59 -14.14
C LEU A 290 9.29 -32.71 -13.13
N LYS A 291 9.69 -32.45 -11.89
CA LYS A 291 9.66 -33.44 -10.82
C LYS A 291 8.25 -33.63 -10.24
N ASP A 292 7.55 -32.52 -10.04
CA ASP A 292 6.26 -32.51 -9.34
C ASP A 292 5.45 -31.24 -9.67
N GLU A 293 4.31 -31.06 -8.99
CA GLU A 293 3.40 -29.93 -9.15
C GLU A 293 3.99 -28.60 -8.62
N HIS A 294 4.99 -28.64 -7.72
CA HIS A 294 5.70 -27.43 -7.29
C HIS A 294 6.59 -26.90 -8.40
N GLU A 295 7.30 -27.78 -9.11
CA GLU A 295 8.05 -27.37 -10.29
C GLU A 295 7.12 -26.96 -11.45
N LEU A 296 5.90 -27.52 -11.52
CA LEU A 296 4.88 -27.08 -12.46
C LEU A 296 4.41 -25.65 -12.16
N GLN A 297 4.27 -25.27 -10.89
CA GLN A 297 4.00 -23.89 -10.52
C GLN A 297 5.16 -22.97 -10.88
N SER A 298 6.39 -23.38 -10.59
CA SER A 298 7.58 -22.62 -11.03
C SER A 298 7.61 -22.41 -12.54
N TYR A 299 7.28 -23.44 -13.33
CA TYR A 299 7.14 -23.30 -14.79
C TYR A 299 6.05 -22.29 -15.15
N PHE A 300 4.89 -22.33 -14.49
CA PHE A 300 3.80 -21.39 -14.73
C PHE A 300 4.27 -19.94 -14.50
N ILE A 301 4.87 -19.67 -13.35
CA ILE A 301 5.37 -18.35 -12.96
C ILE A 301 6.45 -17.88 -13.93
N LYS A 302 7.43 -18.73 -14.29
CA LYS A 302 8.50 -18.38 -15.26
C LYS A 302 7.95 -18.00 -16.63
N ARG A 303 6.94 -18.72 -17.10
CA ARG A 303 6.31 -18.40 -18.38
C ARG A 303 5.62 -17.03 -18.36
N MET A 304 4.95 -16.71 -17.26
CA MET A 304 4.33 -15.39 -17.08
C MET A 304 5.39 -14.29 -16.88
N GLU A 305 6.48 -14.58 -16.17
CA GLU A 305 7.63 -13.67 -16.08
C GLU A 305 8.22 -13.34 -17.46
N GLU A 306 8.45 -14.36 -18.29
CA GLU A 306 8.95 -14.18 -19.67
C GLU A 306 8.06 -13.23 -20.47
N PHE A 307 6.74 -13.39 -20.36
CA PHE A 307 5.78 -12.50 -21.00
C PHE A 307 5.86 -11.08 -20.46
N VAL A 308 5.89 -10.90 -19.15
CA VAL A 308 5.97 -9.59 -18.47
C VAL A 308 7.29 -8.89 -18.80
N ASN A 309 8.41 -9.63 -18.78
CA ASN A 309 9.74 -9.10 -19.12
C ASN A 309 9.85 -8.67 -20.59
N ALA A 310 9.16 -9.35 -21.50
CA ALA A 310 9.10 -8.98 -22.92
C ALA A 310 8.40 -7.62 -23.15
N HIS A 311 7.69 -7.12 -22.16
CA HIS A 311 7.04 -5.80 -22.14
C HIS A 311 7.77 -4.78 -21.26
N ASP A 312 9.06 -4.98 -20.98
CA ASP A 312 9.90 -4.11 -20.14
C ASP A 312 9.39 -3.94 -18.71
N ARG A 313 8.65 -4.93 -18.20
CA ARG A 313 8.10 -4.96 -16.83
C ARG A 313 8.77 -6.06 -16.01
N GLN A 314 8.51 -6.07 -14.71
CA GLN A 314 9.06 -7.04 -13.75
C GLN A 314 7.95 -7.57 -12.85
N ILE A 315 7.94 -8.87 -12.62
CA ILE A 315 6.96 -9.48 -11.72
C ILE A 315 7.32 -9.26 -10.25
N ILE A 316 6.28 -9.08 -9.43
CA ILE A 316 6.30 -9.33 -7.98
C ILE A 316 5.43 -10.56 -7.73
N GLY A 317 5.81 -11.42 -6.79
CA GLY A 317 4.96 -12.50 -6.31
C GLY A 317 5.16 -12.76 -4.83
N TRP A 318 4.16 -13.34 -4.22
CA TRP A 318 4.23 -13.78 -2.83
C TRP A 318 5.33 -14.82 -2.65
N ASP A 319 5.81 -15.04 -1.45
CA ASP A 319 7.04 -15.83 -1.22
C ASP A 319 6.93 -17.32 -1.58
N GLU A 320 5.74 -17.82 -1.94
CA GLU A 320 5.54 -19.14 -2.54
C GLU A 320 6.21 -19.30 -3.91
N ILE A 321 6.48 -18.21 -4.63
CA ILE A 321 7.22 -18.29 -5.91
C ILE A 321 8.67 -18.79 -5.75
N LEU A 322 9.16 -18.87 -4.50
CA LEU A 322 10.43 -19.53 -4.16
C LEU A 322 10.38 -21.06 -4.22
N GLU A 323 9.18 -21.63 -4.25
CA GLU A 323 8.96 -23.07 -4.28
C GLU A 323 9.13 -23.61 -5.71
N GLY A 324 9.81 -24.75 -5.87
CA GLY A 324 10.09 -25.32 -7.19
C GLY A 324 11.11 -24.54 -8.05
N GLY A 325 11.64 -23.42 -7.55
CA GLY A 325 12.64 -22.57 -8.21
C GLY A 325 12.11 -21.22 -8.66
N ILE A 326 12.76 -20.15 -8.19
CA ILE A 326 12.37 -18.78 -8.49
C ILE A 326 12.67 -18.38 -9.94
N ALA A 327 11.83 -17.55 -10.52
CA ALA A 327 12.06 -16.91 -11.81
C ALA A 327 13.17 -15.83 -11.70
N PRO A 328 14.06 -15.68 -12.71
CA PRO A 328 15.34 -14.98 -12.57
C PRO A 328 15.25 -13.52 -12.11
N ASN A 329 14.23 -12.78 -12.55
CA ASN A 329 14.08 -11.35 -12.28
C ASN A 329 12.94 -11.06 -11.29
N ALA A 330 12.30 -12.08 -10.71
CA ALA A 330 11.18 -11.89 -9.83
C ALA A 330 11.56 -11.14 -8.54
N VAL A 331 10.71 -10.21 -8.12
CA VAL A 331 10.73 -9.60 -6.80
C VAL A 331 9.88 -10.46 -5.86
N VAL A 332 10.40 -10.76 -4.68
CA VAL A 332 9.68 -11.57 -3.69
C VAL A 332 9.01 -10.69 -2.67
N MET A 333 7.69 -10.84 -2.51
CA MET A 333 6.93 -10.23 -1.42
C MET A 333 6.75 -11.25 -0.30
N SER A 334 7.45 -11.03 0.83
CA SER A 334 7.54 -12.03 1.92
C SER A 334 6.48 -11.78 2.98
N TRP A 335 5.47 -12.67 3.07
CA TRP A 335 4.31 -12.52 3.97
C TRP A 335 4.18 -13.61 5.04
N ARG A 336 4.60 -14.85 4.77
CA ARG A 336 4.53 -16.00 5.72
C ARG A 336 5.49 -15.86 6.90
N GLY A 337 6.11 -14.72 7.05
CA GLY A 337 7.14 -14.34 7.98
C GLY A 337 8.34 -13.77 7.21
N GLU A 338 9.48 -13.65 7.87
CA GLU A 338 10.69 -13.06 7.25
C GLU A 338 11.55 -14.08 6.49
N ALA A 339 11.32 -15.38 6.69
CA ALA A 339 12.20 -16.44 6.18
C ALA A 339 12.27 -16.45 4.64
N GLY A 340 11.15 -16.23 3.96
CA GLY A 340 11.07 -16.13 2.50
C GLY A 340 11.91 -14.97 1.97
N GLY A 341 11.74 -13.79 2.54
CA GLY A 341 12.50 -12.59 2.17
C GLY A 341 14.00 -12.73 2.44
N ILE A 342 14.37 -13.28 3.59
CA ILE A 342 15.77 -13.56 3.91
C ILE A 342 16.39 -14.55 2.90
N LYS A 343 15.65 -15.60 2.53
CA LYS A 343 16.08 -16.56 1.52
C LYS A 343 16.27 -15.88 0.16
N ALA A 344 15.31 -15.07 -0.28
CA ALA A 344 15.38 -14.35 -1.54
C ALA A 344 16.55 -13.36 -1.57
N ALA A 345 16.75 -12.56 -0.53
CA ALA A 345 17.88 -11.63 -0.41
C ALA A 345 19.24 -12.35 -0.47
N LYS A 346 19.37 -13.53 0.14
CA LYS A 346 20.57 -14.37 0.03
C LYS A 346 20.81 -14.92 -1.38
N MET A 347 19.75 -15.00 -2.19
CA MET A 347 19.82 -15.38 -3.61
C MET A 347 19.97 -14.18 -4.54
N ASN A 348 20.19 -12.98 -4.00
CA ASN A 348 20.32 -11.71 -4.71
C ASN A 348 19.02 -11.26 -5.42
N HIS A 349 17.87 -11.69 -4.96
CA HIS A 349 16.58 -11.18 -5.42
C HIS A 349 16.13 -9.97 -4.60
N SER A 350 15.51 -9.01 -5.27
CA SER A 350 14.83 -7.89 -4.59
C SER A 350 13.65 -8.39 -3.78
N VAL A 351 13.45 -7.77 -2.60
CA VAL A 351 12.44 -8.21 -1.63
C VAL A 351 11.63 -7.03 -1.12
N ILE A 352 10.33 -7.22 -1.00
CA ILE A 352 9.43 -6.37 -0.24
C ILE A 352 9.00 -7.16 1.00
N MET A 353 9.23 -6.59 2.18
CA MET A 353 8.91 -7.27 3.43
C MET A 353 7.51 -6.89 3.89
N THR A 354 6.65 -7.90 4.02
CA THR A 354 5.26 -7.75 4.48
C THR A 354 4.86 -8.86 5.47
N PRO A 355 5.75 -9.25 6.41
CA PRO A 355 5.46 -10.40 7.27
C PRO A 355 4.20 -10.14 8.11
N ARG A 356 3.31 -11.13 8.13
CA ARG A 356 1.98 -11.02 8.76
C ARG A 356 2.02 -10.59 10.22
N ASP A 357 3.09 -10.95 10.92
CA ASP A 357 3.25 -10.64 12.35
C ASP A 357 3.54 -9.14 12.62
N PHE A 358 3.79 -8.34 11.56
CA PHE A 358 4.08 -6.91 11.64
C PHE A 358 3.31 -6.05 10.64
N CYS A 359 2.80 -6.64 9.54
CA CYS A 359 2.31 -5.89 8.39
C CYS A 359 0.85 -6.19 8.00
N TYR A 360 0.16 -7.17 8.65
CA TYR A 360 -1.21 -7.52 8.30
C TYR A 360 -2.21 -6.70 9.11
N LEU A 361 -2.76 -5.69 8.45
CA LEU A 361 -3.62 -4.70 9.07
C LEU A 361 -5.08 -5.16 9.22
N ASP A 362 -5.40 -6.36 8.79
CA ASP A 362 -6.68 -7.05 8.96
C ASP A 362 -6.78 -7.85 10.29
N TYR A 363 -5.69 -7.87 11.08
CA TYR A 363 -5.68 -8.48 12.42
C TYR A 363 -6.27 -7.53 13.47
N TYR A 364 -6.78 -8.08 14.57
CA TYR A 364 -7.26 -7.30 15.71
C TYR A 364 -6.19 -6.37 16.26
N GLN A 365 -6.57 -5.14 16.62
CA GLN A 365 -5.67 -4.14 17.19
C GLN A 365 -5.65 -4.18 18.72
N SER A 366 -6.68 -4.79 19.33
CA SER A 366 -6.86 -4.95 20.77
C SER A 366 -7.11 -6.42 21.12
N GLU A 367 -6.73 -6.83 22.33
CA GLU A 367 -7.10 -8.14 22.89
C GLU A 367 -8.57 -8.19 23.34
N ASP A 368 -9.18 -7.03 23.56
CA ASP A 368 -10.61 -6.88 23.88
C ASP A 368 -11.47 -7.03 22.61
N ARG A 369 -11.54 -8.25 22.10
CA ARG A 369 -12.20 -8.57 20.84
C ARG A 369 -13.71 -8.31 20.83
N ASP A 370 -14.34 -8.29 22.00
CA ASP A 370 -15.78 -8.04 22.12
C ASP A 370 -16.14 -6.59 21.76
N ASN A 371 -15.19 -5.67 21.88
CA ASN A 371 -15.32 -4.27 21.52
C ASN A 371 -14.61 -3.87 20.22
N GLU A 372 -14.06 -4.86 19.49
CA GLU A 372 -13.44 -4.66 18.18
C GLU A 372 -14.39 -5.01 17.03
N PRO A 373 -14.27 -4.36 15.87
CA PRO A 373 -14.91 -4.84 14.65
C PRO A 373 -14.41 -6.25 14.32
N LEU A 374 -15.27 -7.04 13.67
CA LEU A 374 -14.90 -8.40 13.26
C LEU A 374 -13.65 -8.38 12.37
N ALA A 375 -12.67 -9.20 12.70
CA ALA A 375 -11.43 -9.37 11.95
C ALA A 375 -11.18 -10.87 11.67
N ILE A 376 -10.23 -11.18 10.79
CA ILE A 376 -9.97 -12.57 10.38
C ILE A 376 -9.55 -13.46 11.56
N TYR A 377 -8.54 -13.08 12.27
CA TYR A 377 -7.98 -13.59 13.54
C TYR A 377 -6.59 -12.95 13.70
N GLY A 378 -5.87 -13.34 14.71
CA GLY A 378 -4.57 -12.72 14.99
C GLY A 378 -4.71 -11.47 15.85
N TYR A 379 -3.58 -10.98 16.31
CA TYR A 379 -3.47 -9.79 17.12
C TYR A 379 -2.22 -9.05 16.71
N LEU A 380 -2.38 -7.82 16.28
CA LEU A 380 -1.27 -6.98 15.83
C LEU A 380 -1.45 -5.56 16.40
N PRO A 381 -0.93 -5.30 17.61
CA PRO A 381 -1.01 -3.97 18.22
C PRO A 381 -0.01 -2.99 17.57
N LEU A 382 -0.24 -1.72 17.81
CA LEU A 382 0.50 -0.62 17.21
C LEU A 382 2.01 -0.64 17.51
N ASP A 383 2.40 -1.02 18.72
CA ASP A 383 3.80 -1.12 19.16
C ASP A 383 4.55 -2.24 18.43
N SER A 384 3.90 -3.38 18.18
CA SER A 384 4.47 -4.47 17.39
C SER A 384 4.75 -4.01 15.96
N VAL A 385 3.80 -3.34 15.31
CA VAL A 385 4.01 -2.76 13.98
C VAL A 385 5.18 -1.79 13.98
N TYR A 386 5.23 -0.87 14.92
CA TYR A 386 6.31 0.14 15.00
C TYR A 386 7.66 -0.46 15.31
N SER A 387 7.73 -1.57 16.06
CA SER A 387 8.99 -2.23 16.44
C SER A 387 9.70 -2.86 15.25
N TYR A 388 8.99 -3.14 14.17
CA TYR A 388 9.52 -3.88 13.04
C TYR A 388 10.80 -3.29 12.45
N ASN A 389 11.78 -4.16 12.18
CA ASN A 389 13.02 -3.82 11.49
C ASN A 389 13.30 -4.82 10.36
N PRO A 390 12.98 -4.51 9.11
CA PRO A 390 13.02 -5.45 8.00
C PRO A 390 14.42 -5.95 7.62
N THR A 391 15.48 -5.35 8.16
CA THR A 391 16.87 -5.72 7.88
C THR A 391 17.61 -6.34 9.07
N GLU A 392 16.94 -6.54 10.20
CA GLU A 392 17.57 -6.96 11.46
C GLU A 392 18.36 -8.28 11.34
N LYS A 393 17.81 -9.24 10.57
CA LYS A 393 18.38 -10.60 10.42
C LYS A 393 19.26 -10.75 9.17
N LEU A 394 19.65 -9.63 8.56
CA LEU A 394 20.42 -9.58 7.31
C LEU A 394 21.78 -8.91 7.52
N THR A 395 22.77 -9.34 6.75
CA THR A 395 24.01 -8.58 6.63
C THR A 395 23.78 -7.28 5.85
N SER A 396 24.66 -6.31 5.97
CA SER A 396 24.56 -5.05 5.21
C SER A 396 24.50 -5.27 3.69
N GLU A 397 25.18 -6.30 3.19
CA GLU A 397 25.16 -6.68 1.78
C GLU A 397 23.78 -7.23 1.38
N GLN A 398 23.24 -8.18 2.16
CA GLN A 398 21.91 -8.76 1.94
C GLN A 398 20.79 -7.70 2.09
N GLY A 399 20.95 -6.78 3.05
CA GLY A 399 20.01 -5.69 3.28
C GLY A 399 19.79 -4.77 2.08
N ARG A 400 20.74 -4.71 1.13
CA ARG A 400 20.60 -3.92 -0.12
C ARG A 400 19.52 -4.46 -1.06
N TYR A 401 19.13 -5.72 -0.91
CA TYR A 401 18.05 -6.33 -1.69
C TYR A 401 16.67 -6.05 -1.11
N ILE A 402 16.57 -5.49 0.10
CA ILE A 402 15.30 -5.09 0.68
C ILE A 402 14.89 -3.74 0.07
N LEU A 403 13.91 -3.78 -0.83
CA LEU A 403 13.33 -2.58 -1.42
C LEU A 403 12.56 -1.75 -0.40
N GLY A 404 11.91 -2.41 0.56
CA GLY A 404 11.15 -1.77 1.61
C GLY A 404 10.14 -2.66 2.28
N ILE A 405 9.08 -2.02 2.77
CA ILE A 405 7.99 -2.64 3.52
C ILE A 405 6.63 -2.28 2.95
N GLN A 406 5.63 -3.10 3.26
CA GLN A 406 4.25 -2.81 2.90
C GLN A 406 3.31 -3.31 4.00
N GLY A 407 2.27 -2.52 4.30
CA GLY A 407 1.13 -2.96 5.10
C GLY A 407 0.03 -3.52 4.22
N ASN A 408 -0.51 -4.68 4.57
CA ASN A 408 -1.54 -5.36 3.80
C ASN A 408 -2.88 -5.30 4.53
N LEU A 409 -3.91 -4.79 3.85
CA LEU A 409 -5.28 -4.76 4.35
C LEU A 409 -6.14 -5.71 3.52
N TRP A 410 -6.23 -6.97 3.97
CA TRP A 410 -7.14 -7.98 3.44
C TRP A 410 -8.56 -7.70 3.90
N THR A 411 -9.54 -7.93 3.04
CA THR A 411 -10.91 -7.40 3.27
C THR A 411 -11.99 -8.45 3.38
N GLU A 412 -11.68 -9.71 3.66
CA GLU A 412 -12.68 -10.77 3.85
C GLU A 412 -13.74 -10.38 4.88
N TYR A 413 -13.35 -9.69 5.93
CA TYR A 413 -14.23 -9.24 7.02
C TYR A 413 -14.47 -7.74 7.03
N ILE A 414 -13.86 -7.00 6.09
CA ILE A 414 -13.86 -5.53 6.06
C ILE A 414 -14.71 -5.06 4.87
N ALA A 415 -16.00 -4.86 5.11
CA ALA A 415 -16.97 -4.62 4.05
C ALA A 415 -17.24 -3.13 3.75
N THR A 416 -16.77 -2.21 4.60
CA THR A 416 -17.06 -0.78 4.44
C THR A 416 -15.80 0.10 4.53
N PRO A 417 -15.82 1.28 3.91
CA PRO A 417 -14.75 2.26 4.02
C PRO A 417 -14.35 2.60 5.47
N GLU A 418 -15.33 2.80 6.34
CA GLU A 418 -15.11 3.16 7.74
C GLU A 418 -14.41 2.02 8.51
N HIS A 419 -14.77 0.76 8.21
CA HIS A 419 -14.11 -0.40 8.80
C HIS A 419 -12.67 -0.52 8.28
N ALA A 420 -12.44 -0.30 6.99
CA ALA A 420 -11.11 -0.31 6.40
C ALA A 420 -10.20 0.77 7.02
N GLU A 421 -10.71 1.98 7.21
CA GLU A 421 -9.99 3.06 7.91
C GLU A 421 -9.65 2.68 9.36
N TYR A 422 -10.60 2.10 10.09
CA TYR A 422 -10.37 1.65 11.47
C TYR A 422 -9.25 0.63 11.55
N MET A 423 -9.25 -0.35 10.65
CA MET A 423 -8.26 -1.41 10.63
C MET A 423 -6.88 -0.92 10.15
N ALA A 424 -6.84 -0.03 9.17
CA ALA A 424 -5.59 0.51 8.63
C ALA A 424 -4.89 1.47 9.60
N TYR A 425 -5.65 2.40 10.18
CA TYR A 425 -5.06 3.49 10.96
C TYR A 425 -5.25 3.30 12.46
N PRO A 426 -4.20 3.61 13.29
CA PRO A 426 -2.95 4.29 12.95
C PRO A 426 -1.78 3.37 12.54
N ARG A 427 -1.98 2.06 12.38
CA ARG A 427 -0.88 1.10 12.11
C ARG A 427 -0.16 1.38 10.79
N ALA A 428 -0.89 1.81 9.74
CA ALA A 428 -0.28 2.23 8.48
C ALA A 428 0.64 3.46 8.66
N ILE A 429 0.34 4.37 9.62
CA ILE A 429 1.21 5.50 9.96
C ILE A 429 2.49 5.00 10.65
N ALA A 430 2.39 3.99 11.50
CA ALA A 430 3.56 3.36 12.11
C ALA A 430 4.46 2.69 11.05
N LEU A 431 3.88 1.97 10.10
CA LEU A 431 4.61 1.40 8.97
C LEU A 431 5.25 2.49 8.09
N ALA A 432 4.56 3.60 7.85
CA ALA A 432 5.13 4.72 7.12
C ALA A 432 6.43 5.22 7.78
N GLU A 433 6.46 5.35 9.11
CA GLU A 433 7.67 5.72 9.83
C GLU A 433 8.74 4.62 9.82
N VAL A 434 8.38 3.35 9.92
CA VAL A 434 9.32 2.23 9.74
C VAL A 434 9.98 2.26 8.36
N GLY A 435 9.22 2.59 7.33
CA GLY A 435 9.71 2.70 5.95
C GLY A 435 10.53 3.95 5.68
N TRP A 436 10.23 5.04 6.37
CA TRP A 436 10.88 6.33 6.16
C TRP A 436 12.10 6.54 7.06
N SER A 437 11.97 6.31 8.36
CA SER A 437 12.98 6.69 9.35
C SER A 437 14.03 5.61 9.54
N ARG A 438 15.28 6.02 9.80
CA ARG A 438 16.36 5.11 10.18
C ARG A 438 16.05 4.45 11.52
N GLN A 439 16.46 3.19 11.70
CA GLN A 439 16.12 2.40 12.88
C GLN A 439 16.56 3.06 14.19
N GLU A 440 17.74 3.64 14.20
CA GLU A 440 18.34 4.32 15.36
C GLU A 440 17.64 5.63 15.75
N GLN A 441 16.79 6.17 14.87
CA GLN A 441 16.02 7.39 15.11
C GLN A 441 14.61 7.09 15.65
N LYS A 442 14.18 5.82 15.64
CA LYS A 442 12.84 5.43 16.06
C LYS A 442 12.73 5.41 17.58
N ASP A 443 11.72 6.09 18.11
CA ASP A 443 11.32 6.07 19.52
C ASP A 443 9.80 5.97 19.60
N PHE A 444 9.31 4.85 20.14
CA PHE A 444 7.86 4.60 20.22
C PHE A 444 7.13 5.60 21.13
N THR A 445 7.78 6.07 22.18
CA THR A 445 7.17 7.06 23.09
C THR A 445 7.00 8.42 22.40
N ASP A 446 8.02 8.86 21.66
CA ASP A 446 7.95 10.07 20.84
C ASP A 446 6.93 9.89 19.70
N PHE A 447 6.90 8.74 19.04
CA PHE A 447 5.92 8.43 18.01
C PHE A 447 4.48 8.55 18.54
N ILE A 448 4.16 7.98 19.70
CA ILE A 448 2.83 8.10 20.32
C ILE A 448 2.48 9.55 20.63
N TYR A 449 3.45 10.34 21.09
CA TYR A 449 3.23 11.78 21.33
C TYR A 449 2.89 12.50 20.01
N ARG A 450 3.67 12.31 18.96
CA ARG A 450 3.41 12.89 17.63
C ARG A 450 2.08 12.38 17.05
N LEU A 451 1.78 11.09 17.19
CA LEU A 451 0.53 10.50 16.75
C LEU A 451 -0.70 11.12 17.44
N THR A 452 -0.59 11.47 18.73
CA THR A 452 -1.66 12.19 19.43
C THR A 452 -1.95 13.57 18.83
N ILE A 453 -0.93 14.24 18.28
CA ILE A 453 -1.11 15.50 17.55
C ILE A 453 -1.72 15.22 16.18
N GLN A 454 -1.22 14.20 15.48
CA GLN A 454 -1.71 13.81 14.15
C GLN A 454 -3.14 13.25 14.18
N SER A 455 -3.60 12.68 15.29
CA SER A 455 -4.97 12.19 15.42
C SER A 455 -6.02 13.30 15.24
N LYS A 456 -5.72 14.53 15.65
CA LYS A 456 -6.58 15.70 15.38
C LYS A 456 -6.69 15.99 13.88
N ARG A 457 -5.64 15.72 13.13
CA ARG A 457 -5.62 15.86 11.68
C ARG A 457 -6.48 14.77 11.01
N LEU A 458 -6.38 13.53 11.50
CA LEU A 458 -7.26 12.44 11.06
C LEU A 458 -8.74 12.75 11.37
N ASP A 459 -9.04 13.31 12.54
CA ASP A 459 -10.39 13.78 12.86
C ASP A 459 -10.86 14.87 11.87
N SER A 460 -9.99 15.82 11.51
CA SER A 460 -10.31 16.90 10.56
C SER A 460 -10.54 16.36 9.13
N LEU A 461 -9.89 15.25 8.77
CA LEU A 461 -10.05 14.54 7.50
C LEU A 461 -11.20 13.52 7.52
N ASN A 462 -11.96 13.43 8.62
CA ASN A 462 -13.01 12.44 8.82
C ASN A 462 -12.54 10.99 8.60
N VAL A 463 -11.37 10.63 9.14
CA VAL A 463 -10.84 9.27 9.11
C VAL A 463 -11.30 8.52 10.36
N ASN A 464 -11.90 7.36 10.16
CA ASN A 464 -12.32 6.48 11.25
C ASN A 464 -11.14 5.59 11.70
N TYR A 465 -10.25 6.12 12.51
CA TYR A 465 -9.08 5.38 13.01
C TYR A 465 -9.28 4.78 14.40
N ALA A 466 -8.56 3.70 14.73
CA ALA A 466 -8.59 3.09 16.08
C ALA A 466 -7.90 4.00 17.11
N LYS A 467 -8.53 4.17 18.27
CA LYS A 467 -8.14 5.16 19.29
C LYS A 467 -7.46 4.56 20.53
N HIS A 468 -7.08 3.28 20.52
CA HIS A 468 -6.49 2.57 21.67
C HIS A 468 -5.26 3.27 22.26
N PHE A 469 -4.40 3.84 21.41
CA PHE A 469 -3.20 4.54 21.85
C PHE A 469 -3.48 5.77 22.72
N LEU A 470 -4.64 6.41 22.59
CA LEU A 470 -5.04 7.57 23.41
C LEU A 470 -5.25 7.21 24.88
N PHE A 471 -5.66 5.97 25.18
CA PHE A 471 -5.81 5.49 26.56
C PHE A 471 -4.45 5.29 27.24
N SER A 472 -3.44 4.86 26.49
CA SER A 472 -2.07 4.71 26.98
C SER A 472 -1.46 6.05 27.42
N VAL A 473 -1.83 7.14 26.75
CA VAL A 473 -1.38 8.50 27.06
C VAL A 473 -2.02 9.04 28.32
N LYS A 474 -3.32 8.78 28.56
CA LYS A 474 -4.03 9.25 29.75
C LYS A 474 -3.44 8.69 31.05
N ASN A 475 -2.93 7.45 31.02
CA ASN A 475 -2.35 6.78 32.17
C ASN A 475 -0.86 7.17 32.45
N LYS A 476 -0.19 7.89 31.52
CA LYS A 476 1.21 8.30 31.62
C LYS A 476 1.41 9.83 31.62
N ASN A 477 0.33 10.61 31.74
CA ASN A 477 0.30 12.06 31.49
C ASN A 477 1.31 12.93 32.26
N ASP A 478 1.80 12.51 33.42
CA ASP A 478 2.76 13.33 34.19
C ASP A 478 4.20 13.30 33.65
N LYS A 479 4.57 12.26 32.90
CA LYS A 479 5.94 12.09 32.38
C LYS A 479 6.10 12.63 30.97
N LEU A 480 5.08 12.48 30.12
CA LEU A 480 5.09 12.89 28.70
C LEU A 480 4.99 14.42 28.53
N MET A 481 4.22 15.12 29.36
CA MET A 481 4.19 16.59 29.33
C MET A 481 5.55 17.24 29.66
N ARG A 482 6.43 16.54 30.36
CA ARG A 482 7.79 17.03 30.67
C ARG A 482 8.77 16.84 29.54
N LEU A 483 8.56 15.84 28.66
CA LEU A 483 9.42 15.56 27.51
C LEU A 483 9.12 16.48 26.31
N GLY A 484 7.86 16.75 26.02
CA GLY A 484 7.45 17.66 24.93
C GLY A 484 7.95 19.09 25.09
N LYS A 485 8.21 19.54 26.34
CA LYS A 485 8.79 20.85 26.63
C LYS A 485 10.30 20.95 26.34
N ARG A 486 11.01 19.84 26.17
CA ARG A 486 12.46 19.84 25.92
C ARG A 486 12.85 20.00 24.45
N HIS A 487 11.94 19.76 23.51
CA HIS A 487 12.26 19.78 22.06
C HIS A 487 11.78 21.04 21.34
N MET A 488 11.00 21.92 21.99
CA MET A 488 10.70 23.23 21.41
C MET A 488 11.67 24.26 21.95
N GLN A 489 12.60 24.68 21.12
CA GLN A 489 13.34 25.93 21.37
C GLN A 489 12.34 27.07 21.45
N LYS A 490 12.30 27.73 22.62
CA LYS A 490 11.25 28.68 23.03
C LYS A 490 11.18 29.98 22.23
N ASP A 491 12.07 30.26 21.27
CA ASP A 491 12.37 31.63 20.89
C ASP A 491 12.10 32.01 19.44
N CYS A 492 11.43 31.17 18.62
CA CYS A 492 11.12 31.58 17.26
C CYS A 492 9.77 31.05 16.79
N ILE A 493 8.72 31.84 16.93
CA ILE A 493 7.39 31.58 16.39
C ILE A 493 7.21 32.45 15.16
N CYS A 494 7.00 31.84 14.01
CA CYS A 494 6.77 32.55 12.75
C CYS A 494 5.25 32.74 12.56
N LEU A 495 4.78 33.98 12.62
CA LEU A 495 3.39 34.36 12.35
C LEU A 495 3.23 34.70 10.88
N TYR A 496 2.46 33.91 10.14
CA TYR A 496 2.14 34.18 8.75
C TYR A 496 0.64 34.56 8.65
N HIS A 497 0.34 35.84 8.55
CA HIS A 497 -1.03 36.34 8.29
C HIS A 497 -1.42 36.19 6.81
N TYR A 498 -0.42 36.15 5.91
CA TYR A 498 -0.58 35.88 4.48
C TYR A 498 0.67 35.15 3.99
N ILE A 499 0.48 33.98 3.38
CA ILE A 499 1.57 33.24 2.74
C ILE A 499 1.50 33.51 1.24
N PHE A 500 2.51 34.20 0.70
CA PHE A 500 2.72 34.29 -0.74
C PHE A 500 3.66 33.16 -1.16
N ILE A 501 3.20 32.27 -2.05
CA ILE A 501 4.04 31.23 -2.63
C ILE A 501 4.72 31.80 -3.86
N TYR A 502 6.04 31.98 -3.79
CA TYR A 502 6.84 32.31 -4.94
C TYR A 502 7.68 31.09 -5.33
N VAL A 503 7.43 30.56 -6.52
CA VAL A 503 8.27 29.51 -7.08
C VAL A 503 9.45 30.17 -7.77
N TYR A 504 10.62 30.12 -7.15
CA TYR A 504 11.87 30.59 -7.74
C TYR A 504 12.68 29.35 -8.17
N ILE A 505 12.68 29.06 -9.47
CA ILE A 505 13.54 28.04 -10.05
C ILE A 505 14.84 28.73 -10.39
N LYS A 506 15.83 28.65 -9.50
CA LYS A 506 17.19 29.08 -9.79
C LYS A 506 17.95 27.86 -10.34
N GLU A 507 18.08 27.76 -11.64
CA GLU A 507 19.12 26.90 -12.22
C GLU A 507 20.47 27.46 -11.78
N VAL A 508 21.15 26.76 -10.91
CA VAL A 508 22.56 26.99 -10.66
C VAL A 508 23.31 26.25 -11.76
N ARG A 509 23.59 26.94 -12.87
CA ARG A 509 24.61 26.49 -13.81
C ARG A 509 25.97 26.63 -13.11
N THR A 510 26.67 25.55 -12.94
CA THR A 510 28.09 25.50 -12.58
C THR A 510 28.95 25.97 -13.72
#